data_853bdc472561eeed174827eabd6e3bdf
#
_entry.id   853bdc472561eeed174827eabd6e3bdf
#
_cell.length_a   1.000
_cell.length_b   1.000
_cell.length_c   1.000
_cell.angle_alpha   90.00
_cell.angle_beta   90.00
_cell.angle_gamma   90.00
#
_symmetry.space_group_name_H-M   'P 1'
#
loop_
_entity.id
_entity.type
_entity.pdbx_description
1 polymer ?
#
loop_
_entity_poly.entity_id
_entity_poly.type
_entity_poly.pdbx_seq_one_letter_code
_entity_poly.pdbx_strand_id
1 'polypeptide(L)' 'MDILLTILKEMLQAHPTSNFVNSLYQQYCNRGGLSKKQLEGLHSKALKTESISQAKIATLEAIIKKKPTRERA' A
#
# COMPACT_ATOMS: atom_id res chain seq x y z
N MET A 1 -3.90 -15.60 -1.14
CA MET A 1 -2.94 -14.66 -1.70
C MET A 1 -3.16 -13.27 -1.14
N ASP A 2 -2.10 -12.58 -0.84
CA ASP A 2 -2.20 -11.28 -0.20
C ASP A 2 -2.03 -10.20 -1.26
N ILE A 3 -3.12 -9.55 -1.62
CA ILE A 3 -3.08 -8.54 -2.66
C ILE A 3 -2.23 -7.34 -2.23
N LEU A 4 -2.26 -7.00 -0.96
CA LEU A 4 -1.49 -5.86 -0.47
C LEU A 4 0.00 -6.13 -0.60
N LEU A 5 0.42 -7.33 -0.26
CA LEU A 5 1.83 -7.70 -0.41
C LEU A 5 2.23 -7.69 -1.89
N THR A 6 1.35 -8.14 -2.76
CA THR A 6 1.59 -8.11 -4.20
C THR A 6 1.80 -6.69 -4.68
N ILE A 7 0.94 -5.77 -4.23
CA ILE A 7 1.06 -4.37 -4.60
C ILE A 7 2.38 -3.79 -4.11
N LEU A 8 2.74 -4.11 -2.86
CA LEU A 8 3.99 -3.60 -2.30
C LEU A 8 5.20 -4.11 -3.10
N LYS A 9 5.18 -5.37 -3.50
CA LYS A 9 6.27 -5.92 -4.29
C LYS A 9 6.37 -5.23 -5.65
N GLU A 10 5.24 -4.97 -6.28
CA GLU A 10 5.24 -4.29 -7.56
C GLU A 10 5.71 -2.85 -7.41
N MET A 11 5.34 -2.20 -6.32
CA MET A 11 5.81 -0.86 -6.06
C MET A 11 7.33 -0.84 -5.86
N LEU A 12 7.86 -1.85 -5.18
CA LEU A 12 9.30 -1.94 -5.01
C LEU A 12 10.02 -2.10 -6.35
N GLN A 13 9.43 -2.85 -7.27
CA GLN A 13 10.02 -3.02 -8.57
C GLN A 13 9.98 -1.72 -9.37
N ALA A 14 8.91 -0.96 -9.23
CA ALA A 14 8.77 0.29 -9.94
C ALA A 14 9.63 1.40 -9.31
N HIS A 15 9.81 1.34 -8.00
CA HIS A 15 10.53 2.38 -7.27
C HIS A 15 11.56 1.75 -6.32
N PRO A 16 12.60 1.10 -6.88
CA PRO A 16 13.52 0.34 -6.04
C PRO A 16 14.33 1.20 -5.08
N THR A 17 14.47 2.49 -5.37
CA THR A 17 15.25 3.36 -4.49
C THR A 17 14.36 4.23 -3.60
N SER A 18 13.06 4.02 -3.61
CA SER A 18 12.16 4.84 -2.81
C SER A 18 12.19 4.38 -1.36
N ASN A 19 12.62 5.26 -0.47
CA ASN A 19 12.64 4.95 0.95
C ASN A 19 11.22 4.75 1.47
N PHE A 20 10.28 5.51 0.94
CA PHE A 20 8.89 5.40 1.36
C PHE A 20 8.34 4.00 1.09
N VAL A 21 8.52 3.52 -0.13
CA VAL A 21 8.01 2.19 -0.50
C VAL A 21 8.73 1.10 0.28
N ASN A 22 10.05 1.23 0.42
CA ASN A 22 10.81 0.26 1.20
C ASN A 22 10.34 0.20 2.64
N SER A 23 10.09 1.35 3.24
CA SER A 23 9.60 1.40 4.61
C SER A 23 8.23 0.73 4.74
N LEU A 24 7.34 0.99 3.79
CA LEU A 24 6.01 0.36 3.83
C LEU A 24 6.13 -1.15 3.74
N TYR A 25 6.97 -1.62 2.85
CA TYR A 25 7.15 -3.05 2.69
C TYR A 25 7.69 -3.69 3.96
N GLN A 26 8.69 -3.07 4.55
CA GLN A 26 9.28 -3.60 5.77
C GLN A 26 8.28 -3.59 6.92
N GLN A 27 7.52 -2.52 7.06
CA GLN A 27 6.53 -2.46 8.13
C GLN A 27 5.45 -3.50 7.94
N TYR A 28 5.04 -3.72 6.70
CA TYR A 28 4.03 -4.72 6.44
C TYR A 28 4.55 -6.12 6.81
N CYS A 29 5.80 -6.42 6.46
CA CYS A 29 6.39 -7.70 6.79
C CYS A 29 6.58 -7.88 8.29
N ASN A 30 6.93 -6.80 8.99
CA ASN A 30 7.18 -6.89 10.42
C ASN A 30 5.91 -6.91 11.24
N ARG A 31 4.92 -6.13 10.85
CA ARG A 31 3.71 -5.96 11.66
C ARG A 31 2.50 -6.71 11.12
N GLY A 32 2.55 -7.13 9.90
CA GLY A 32 1.42 -7.80 9.27
C GLY A 32 0.35 -6.87 8.76
N GLY A 33 0.64 -5.57 8.70
CA GLY A 33 -0.34 -4.63 8.19
C GLY A 33 0.20 -3.22 8.18
N LEU A 34 -0.56 -2.31 7.61
CA LEU A 34 -0.20 -0.90 7.52
C LEU A 34 -1.31 -0.05 8.12
N SER A 35 -0.96 1.11 8.62
CA SER A 35 -1.94 2.04 9.14
C SER A 35 -2.75 2.64 7.98
N LYS A 36 -3.89 3.25 8.30
CA LYS A 36 -4.70 3.87 7.28
C LYS A 36 -3.94 4.94 6.53
N LYS A 37 -3.18 5.76 7.24
CA LYS A 37 -2.38 6.80 6.60
C LYS A 37 -1.34 6.21 5.66
N GLN A 38 -0.73 5.12 6.07
CA GLN A 38 0.26 4.47 5.22
C GLN A 38 -0.39 3.91 3.97
N LEU A 39 -1.58 3.34 4.11
CA LEU A 39 -2.30 2.81 2.96
C LEU A 39 -2.71 3.93 2.01
N GLU A 40 -3.11 5.07 2.56
CA GLU A 40 -3.48 6.21 1.71
C GLU A 40 -2.28 6.73 0.94
N GLY A 41 -1.12 6.79 1.59
CA GLY A 41 0.11 7.19 0.91
C GLY A 41 0.49 6.20 -0.18
N LEU A 42 0.35 4.92 0.10
CA LEU A 42 0.62 3.90 -0.89
C LEU A 42 -0.33 4.02 -2.09
N HIS A 43 -1.61 4.24 -1.82
CA HIS A 43 -2.59 4.40 -2.86
C HIS A 43 -2.26 5.60 -3.75
N SER A 44 -1.91 6.71 -3.14
CA SER A 44 -1.57 7.91 -3.89
C SER A 44 -0.37 7.67 -4.80
N LYS A 45 0.63 6.99 -4.28
CA LYS A 45 1.82 6.70 -5.08
C LYS A 45 1.50 5.68 -6.18
N ALA A 46 0.64 4.70 -5.89
CA ALA A 46 0.26 3.70 -6.86
C ALA A 46 -0.51 4.31 -8.03
N LEU A 47 -1.30 5.35 -7.75
CA LEU A 47 -2.02 6.03 -8.81
C LEU A 47 -1.07 6.63 -9.85
N LYS A 48 0.12 7.00 -9.42
CA LYS A 48 1.11 7.58 -10.30
C LYS A 48 2.03 6.55 -10.92
N THR A 49 1.88 5.28 -10.54
CA THR A 49 2.75 4.22 -11.01
C THR A 49 2.02 3.40 -12.07
N GLU A 50 2.49 3.49 -13.30
CA GLU A 50 1.81 2.80 -14.39
C GLU A 50 1.89 1.28 -14.28
N SER A 51 2.89 0.78 -13.56
CA SER A 51 3.03 -0.66 -13.38
C SER A 51 1.90 -1.28 -12.59
N ILE A 52 1.20 -0.48 -11.81
CA ILE A 52 0.11 -0.98 -10.97
C ILE A 52 -1.19 -0.90 -11.77
N SER A 53 -1.87 -2.03 -11.92
CA SER A 53 -3.10 -2.04 -12.68
C SER A 53 -4.21 -1.33 -11.93
N GLN A 54 -5.20 -0.84 -12.67
CA GLN A 54 -6.32 -0.16 -12.06
C GLN A 54 -7.12 -1.08 -11.17
N ALA A 55 -7.18 -2.35 -11.51
CA ALA A 55 -7.87 -3.33 -10.67
C ALA A 55 -7.23 -3.41 -9.29
N LYS A 56 -5.90 -3.39 -9.25
CA LYS A 56 -5.20 -3.42 -7.97
C LYS A 56 -5.38 -2.12 -7.19
N ILE A 57 -5.39 -1.01 -7.89
CA ILE A 57 -5.62 0.28 -7.24
C ILE A 57 -7.02 0.31 -6.63
N ALA A 58 -8.02 -0.17 -7.36
CA ALA A 58 -9.39 -0.23 -6.84
C ALA A 58 -9.48 -1.14 -5.62
N THR A 59 -8.79 -2.26 -5.65
CA THR A 59 -8.75 -3.17 -4.51
C THR A 59 -8.11 -2.50 -3.31
N LEU A 60 -7.02 -1.77 -3.54
CA LEU A 60 -6.34 -1.06 -2.47
C LEU A 60 -7.26 0.00 -1.86
N GLU A 61 -7.98 0.71 -2.70
CA GLU A 61 -8.93 1.71 -2.21
C GLU A 61 -10.01 1.07 -1.35
N ALA A 62 -10.51 -0.09 -1.77
CA ALA A 62 -11.51 -0.81 -0.99
C ALA A 62 -10.96 -1.24 0.37
N ILE A 63 -9.70 -1.67 0.41
CA ILE A 63 -9.06 -2.02 1.66
C ILE A 63 -9.00 -0.81 2.59
N ILE A 64 -8.64 0.34 2.05
CA ILE A 64 -8.54 1.55 2.83
C ILE A 64 -9.91 1.92 3.41
N LYS A 65 -10.93 1.84 2.59
CA LYS A 65 -12.29 2.20 3.03
C LYS A 65 -12.80 1.26 4.10
N LYS A 66 -12.42 -0.01 4.05
CA LYS A 66 -12.87 -0.97 5.04
C LYS A 66 -12.09 -0.88 6.33
N LYS A 67 -10.92 -0.29 6.31
CA LYS A 67 -10.11 -0.23 7.50
C LYS A 67 -10.70 0.77 8.48
N PRO A 68 -10.96 0.37 9.72
CA PRO A 68 -11.58 1.30 10.68
C PRO A 68 -10.63 2.43 11.01
N THR A 69 -11.22 3.59 11.21
CA THR A 69 -10.45 4.74 11.65
C THR A 69 -10.19 4.61 13.13
N ARG A 70 -8.97 4.69 13.54
CA ARG A 70 -8.66 4.53 14.90
C ARG A 70 -8.68 5.76 15.60
N GLU A 71 -9.50 6.44 15.55
CA GLU A 71 -9.50 7.64 16.18
C GLU A 71 -9.94 7.53 17.40
N ARG A 72 -9.88 7.51 18.09
CA ARG A 72 -10.36 7.46 19.11
C ARG A 72 -10.69 8.22 19.61
N ALA A 73 -10.97 8.33 19.46
CA ALA A 73 -11.19 9.16 19.99
C ALA A 73 -11.54 9.39 20.86
#